data_71d33a5b433f52cb6c4c33b1dca1a760
#
_entry.id   71d33a5b433f52cb6c4c33b1dca1a760
#
_cell.length_a   1.000
_cell.length_b   1.000
_cell.length_c   1.000
_cell.angle_alpha   90.00
_cell.angle_beta   90.00
_cell.angle_gamma   90.00
#
_symmetry.space_group_name_H-M   'P 1'
#
loop_
_entity.id
_entity.type
_entity.pdbx_description
1 polymer ?
#
loop_
_entity_poly.entity_id
_entity_poly.type
_entity_poly.pdbx_seq_one_letter_code
_entity_poly.pdbx_strand_id
1 'polypeptide(L)'
;GHAGMLCAAVVPPTMPEADFGIFYMDDVQYLDMCGHASIGVGTPLQEIGLVPKAHRDRYAIETPAGLVWIKNNFKEDYVYSTTVRNVNSYVIENELRIDVDDVKDVPVNLAYGGNVFAIVPAARFGIKIQPSYMERIKHYSARIREVIAEKGIAVTLVQWYDEPKSKEADLRVVHSSGYGSPDRSPGGTGTSAKVAWLCANGKLAIDEPFVHEGIVDAPFIGVVKGVEEKNGRTEYLTEITGQARITGFHKFVFADNDDLREGFYFD
;
A
#
# COMPACT_ATOMS: atom_id res chain seq x y z
N GLY A 1 -16.78 0.39 -12.41
CA GLY A 1 -15.66 0.98 -11.69
C GLY A 1 -16.07 2.24 -10.94
N HIS A 2 -15.15 2.86 -10.30
CA HIS A 2 -15.28 4.16 -9.64
C HIS A 2 -13.94 4.91 -9.76
N ALA A 3 -13.96 6.23 -9.61
CA ALA A 3 -12.75 7.04 -9.63
C ALA A 3 -11.73 6.55 -8.59
N GLY A 4 -10.46 6.45 -8.97
CA GLY A 4 -9.39 5.94 -8.13
C GLY A 4 -9.44 4.43 -7.87
N MET A 5 -10.16 3.66 -8.68
CA MET A 5 -10.13 2.20 -8.59
C MET A 5 -8.79 1.66 -9.08
N LEU A 6 -8.06 1.00 -8.19
CA LEU A 6 -6.76 0.45 -8.51
C LEU A 6 -6.89 -0.87 -9.27
N CYS A 7 -6.12 -0.99 -10.35
CA CYS A 7 -5.95 -2.20 -11.15
C CYS A 7 -4.52 -2.72 -11.05
N ALA A 8 -4.36 -4.03 -11.18
CA ALA A 8 -3.09 -4.70 -11.38
C ALA A 8 -3.16 -5.49 -12.69
N ALA A 9 -2.27 -5.20 -13.62
CA ALA A 9 -2.15 -5.94 -14.88
C ALA A 9 -1.01 -6.95 -14.78
N VAL A 10 -1.32 -8.23 -14.95
CA VAL A 10 -0.35 -9.32 -14.98
C VAL A 10 0.14 -9.48 -16.42
N VAL A 11 1.45 -9.45 -16.59
CA VAL A 11 2.14 -9.53 -17.89
C VAL A 11 3.32 -10.51 -17.80
N PRO A 12 3.89 -10.94 -18.94
CA PRO A 12 5.15 -11.66 -18.92
C PRO A 12 6.25 -10.84 -18.25
N PRO A 13 7.12 -11.47 -17.43
CA PRO A 13 8.23 -10.76 -16.81
C PRO A 13 9.34 -10.44 -17.80
N THR A 14 10.14 -9.42 -17.51
CA THR A 14 11.38 -9.10 -18.23
C THR A 14 12.63 -9.56 -17.45
N MET A 15 12.50 -9.71 -16.14
CA MET A 15 13.55 -10.22 -15.25
C MET A 15 13.52 -11.75 -15.22
N PRO A 16 14.68 -12.45 -15.42
CA PRO A 16 14.73 -13.92 -15.39
C PRO A 16 14.32 -14.54 -14.04
N GLU A 17 14.47 -13.78 -12.95
CA GLU A 17 14.16 -14.22 -11.59
C GLU A 17 12.66 -14.12 -11.27
N ALA A 18 11.87 -13.45 -12.11
CA ALA A 18 10.44 -13.25 -11.89
C ALA A 18 9.61 -14.30 -12.61
N ASP A 19 8.59 -14.80 -11.94
CA ASP A 19 7.58 -15.70 -12.53
C ASP A 19 6.52 -14.92 -13.31
N PHE A 20 6.21 -13.68 -12.87
CA PHE A 20 5.23 -12.78 -13.47
C PHE A 20 5.74 -11.34 -13.43
N GLY A 21 5.36 -10.55 -14.43
CA GLY A 21 5.43 -9.09 -14.38
C GLY A 21 4.09 -8.53 -13.94
N ILE A 22 4.11 -7.45 -13.15
CA ILE A 22 2.89 -6.76 -12.74
C ILE A 22 3.14 -5.26 -12.76
N PHE A 23 2.22 -4.50 -13.32
CA PHE A 23 2.16 -3.07 -13.12
C PHE A 23 0.80 -2.65 -12.56
N TYR A 24 0.82 -1.55 -11.81
CA TYR A 24 -0.33 -1.04 -11.07
C TYR A 24 -0.75 0.30 -11.65
N MET A 25 -2.06 0.50 -11.78
CA MET A 25 -2.62 1.74 -12.34
C MET A 25 -3.98 2.03 -11.71
N ASP A 26 -4.31 3.31 -11.67
CA ASP A 26 -5.67 3.80 -11.49
C ASP A 26 -6.09 4.62 -12.72
N ASP A 27 -7.15 5.39 -12.63
CA ASP A 27 -7.67 6.23 -13.72
C ASP A 27 -6.82 7.47 -14.02
N VAL A 28 -5.77 7.77 -13.23
CA VAL A 28 -4.96 8.98 -13.38
C VAL A 28 -3.45 8.74 -13.41
N GLN A 29 -2.97 7.58 -12.92
CA GLN A 29 -1.52 7.34 -12.78
C GLN A 29 -1.14 5.86 -12.78
N TYR A 30 0.15 5.62 -13.01
CA TYR A 30 0.82 4.37 -12.71
C TYR A 30 1.53 4.49 -11.38
N LEU A 31 1.49 3.41 -10.58
CA LEU A 31 2.19 3.31 -9.29
C LEU A 31 3.38 2.38 -9.41
N ASP A 32 4.49 2.75 -8.79
CA ASP A 32 5.70 1.92 -8.79
C ASP A 32 5.50 0.62 -8.01
N MET A 33 4.74 0.67 -6.93
CA MET A 33 4.42 -0.49 -6.10
C MET A 33 3.01 -0.38 -5.48
N CYS A 34 2.35 -1.53 -5.39
CA CYS A 34 1.09 -1.64 -4.67
C CYS A 34 1.01 -2.94 -3.87
N GLY A 35 1.21 -2.86 -2.55
CA GLY A 35 1.25 -4.03 -1.68
C GLY A 35 -0.10 -4.75 -1.57
N HIS A 36 -1.22 -4.02 -1.47
CA HIS A 36 -2.53 -4.67 -1.39
C HIS A 36 -2.94 -5.31 -2.72
N ALA A 37 -2.57 -4.70 -3.87
CA ALA A 37 -2.81 -5.32 -5.17
C ALA A 37 -1.93 -6.55 -5.37
N SER A 38 -0.68 -6.57 -4.87
CA SER A 38 0.18 -7.76 -4.87
C SER A 38 -0.42 -8.89 -4.04
N ILE A 39 -0.99 -8.59 -2.85
CA ILE A 39 -1.77 -9.56 -2.05
C ILE A 39 -2.99 -10.03 -2.86
N GLY A 40 -3.69 -9.08 -3.49
CA GLY A 40 -4.87 -9.34 -4.33
C GLY A 40 -4.59 -10.24 -5.51
N VAL A 41 -3.44 -10.08 -6.16
CA VAL A 41 -3.01 -10.91 -7.31
C VAL A 41 -2.46 -12.26 -6.84
N GLY A 42 -1.76 -12.29 -5.71
CA GLY A 42 -1.17 -13.51 -5.16
C GLY A 42 -2.17 -14.63 -4.92
N THR A 43 -3.35 -14.30 -4.42
CA THR A 43 -4.43 -15.28 -4.20
C THR A 43 -4.96 -15.87 -5.50
N PRO A 44 -5.48 -15.10 -6.49
CA PRO A 44 -6.04 -15.67 -7.71
C PRO A 44 -5.00 -16.38 -8.58
N LEU A 45 -3.79 -15.89 -8.73
CA LEU A 45 -2.75 -16.58 -9.50
C LEU A 45 -2.55 -18.03 -9.01
N GLN A 46 -2.57 -18.23 -7.70
CA GLN A 46 -2.46 -19.54 -7.09
C GLN A 46 -3.72 -20.39 -7.29
N GLU A 47 -4.91 -19.81 -7.02
CA GLU A 47 -6.18 -20.54 -7.03
C GLU A 47 -6.64 -20.94 -8.44
N ILE A 48 -6.32 -20.14 -9.47
CA ILE A 48 -6.61 -20.50 -10.86
C ILE A 48 -5.50 -21.35 -11.52
N GLY A 49 -4.46 -21.72 -10.75
CA GLY A 49 -3.44 -22.65 -11.19
C GLY A 49 -2.39 -22.07 -12.15
N LEU A 50 -2.20 -20.75 -12.18
CA LEU A 50 -1.15 -20.12 -13.00
C LEU A 50 0.22 -20.18 -12.36
N VAL A 51 0.33 -20.30 -11.04
CA VAL A 51 1.60 -20.47 -10.35
C VAL A 51 2.16 -21.86 -10.64
N PRO A 52 3.41 -21.97 -11.14
CA PRO A 52 4.05 -23.25 -11.39
C PRO A 52 4.09 -24.12 -10.11
N LYS A 53 3.87 -25.42 -10.24
CA LYS A 53 3.87 -26.35 -9.08
C LYS A 53 5.17 -26.31 -8.29
N ALA A 54 6.30 -26.10 -8.96
CA ALA A 54 7.61 -25.97 -8.34
C ALA A 54 7.75 -24.71 -7.46
N HIS A 55 6.94 -23.68 -7.72
CA HIS A 55 6.99 -22.39 -7.05
C HIS A 55 5.75 -22.16 -6.13
N ARG A 56 4.98 -23.21 -5.85
CA ARG A 56 3.74 -23.13 -5.08
C ARG A 56 3.89 -22.41 -3.73
N ASP A 57 5.02 -22.64 -3.06
CA ASP A 57 5.26 -22.08 -1.72
C ASP A 57 5.73 -20.62 -1.78
N ARG A 58 6.44 -20.27 -2.85
CA ARG A 58 6.99 -18.94 -3.04
C ARG A 58 7.31 -18.68 -4.51
N TYR A 59 6.94 -17.52 -5.01
CA TYR A 59 7.25 -17.05 -6.36
C TYR A 59 7.53 -15.55 -6.37
N ALA A 60 8.18 -15.10 -7.43
CA ALA A 60 8.58 -13.72 -7.58
C ALA A 60 7.70 -12.98 -8.59
N ILE A 61 7.40 -11.74 -8.31
CA ILE A 61 6.79 -10.81 -9.25
C ILE A 61 7.70 -9.61 -9.49
N GLU A 62 7.90 -9.27 -10.75
CA GLU A 62 8.56 -8.05 -11.19
C GLU A 62 7.55 -6.90 -11.14
N THR A 63 7.92 -5.82 -10.46
CA THR A 63 7.14 -4.58 -10.38
C THR A 63 8.00 -3.40 -10.82
N PRO A 64 7.44 -2.22 -11.17
CA PRO A 64 8.25 -1.04 -11.47
C PRO A 64 9.22 -0.64 -10.35
N ALA A 65 8.88 -0.88 -9.09
CA ALA A 65 9.77 -0.64 -7.94
C ALA A 65 10.85 -1.72 -7.76
N GLY A 66 10.76 -2.85 -8.46
CA GLY A 66 11.69 -3.98 -8.39
C GLY A 66 11.02 -5.32 -8.09
N LEU A 67 11.84 -6.30 -7.75
CA LEU A 67 11.40 -7.66 -7.49
C LEU A 67 10.79 -7.78 -6.09
N VAL A 68 9.59 -8.36 -6.01
CA VAL A 68 8.92 -8.70 -4.75
C VAL A 68 8.57 -10.18 -4.72
N TRP A 69 8.46 -10.74 -3.52
CA TRP A 69 8.21 -12.16 -3.34
C TRP A 69 6.84 -12.40 -2.72
N ILE A 70 6.11 -13.33 -3.28
CA ILE A 70 4.81 -13.77 -2.82
C ILE A 70 4.93 -15.11 -2.14
N LYS A 71 4.33 -15.24 -0.97
CA LYS A 71 4.12 -16.50 -0.25
C LYS A 71 2.65 -16.64 0.08
N ASN A 72 2.01 -17.68 -0.45
CA ASN A 72 0.63 -17.99 -0.12
C ASN A 72 0.58 -18.91 1.12
N ASN A 73 -0.23 -18.54 2.09
CA ASN A 73 -0.47 -19.33 3.28
C ASN A 73 -1.81 -20.05 3.12
N PHE A 74 -1.77 -21.37 3.22
CA PHE A 74 -2.93 -22.21 2.97
C PHE A 74 -3.64 -22.59 4.27
N LYS A 75 -4.96 -22.72 4.17
CA LYS A 75 -5.78 -23.40 5.14
C LYS A 75 -6.61 -24.42 4.37
N GLU A 76 -6.42 -25.71 4.70
CA GLU A 76 -6.95 -26.79 3.86
C GLU A 76 -6.44 -26.61 2.41
N ASP A 77 -7.34 -26.52 1.43
CA ASP A 77 -6.99 -26.45 0.01
C ASP A 77 -7.09 -25.05 -0.62
N TYR A 78 -7.36 -24.00 0.19
CA TYR A 78 -7.51 -22.63 -0.31
C TYR A 78 -6.44 -21.67 0.27
N VAL A 79 -6.18 -20.58 -0.45
CA VAL A 79 -5.30 -19.51 0.02
C VAL A 79 -6.00 -18.73 1.12
N TYR A 80 -5.57 -18.94 2.37
CA TYR A 80 -6.09 -18.21 3.52
C TYR A 80 -5.60 -16.76 3.57
N SER A 81 -4.31 -16.57 3.35
CA SER A 81 -3.68 -15.25 3.28
C SER A 81 -2.47 -15.26 2.36
N THR A 82 -2.06 -14.09 1.92
CA THR A 82 -0.87 -13.89 1.09
C THR A 82 0.09 -12.97 1.81
N THR A 83 1.34 -13.38 1.92
CA THR A 83 2.46 -12.58 2.42
C THR A 83 3.27 -12.06 1.24
N VAL A 84 3.51 -10.77 1.23
CA VAL A 84 4.36 -10.08 0.25
C VAL A 84 5.62 -9.62 0.95
N ARG A 85 6.79 -10.14 0.53
CA ARG A 85 8.07 -9.52 0.85
C ARG A 85 8.25 -8.37 -0.13
N ASN A 86 8.05 -7.18 0.39
CA ASN A 86 8.06 -5.95 -0.37
C ASN A 86 9.49 -5.54 -0.80
N VAL A 87 9.59 -4.52 -1.66
CA VAL A 87 10.86 -3.79 -1.83
C VAL A 87 11.30 -3.21 -0.48
N ASN A 88 12.60 -3.01 -0.32
CA ASN A 88 13.12 -2.48 0.94
C ASN A 88 12.51 -1.11 1.27
N SER A 89 12.23 -0.92 2.54
CA SER A 89 11.67 0.32 3.08
C SER A 89 12.72 1.12 3.82
N TYR A 90 12.56 2.44 3.90
CA TYR A 90 13.50 3.31 4.63
C TYR A 90 12.82 4.59 5.12
N VAL A 91 13.40 5.20 6.14
CA VAL A 91 12.98 6.50 6.64
C VAL A 91 13.64 7.61 5.82
N ILE A 92 12.87 8.60 5.43
CA ILE A 92 13.32 9.78 4.69
C ILE A 92 13.58 10.93 5.67
N GLU A 93 12.59 11.19 6.56
CA GLU A 93 12.66 12.30 7.52
C GLU A 93 11.85 11.96 8.76
N ASN A 94 12.39 12.29 9.93
CA ASN A 94 11.70 12.14 11.21
C ASN A 94 11.25 13.51 11.72
N GLU A 95 10.01 13.57 12.23
CA GLU A 95 9.46 14.72 12.96
C GLU A 95 9.52 16.05 12.21
N LEU A 96 9.38 16.00 10.85
CA LEU A 96 9.19 17.21 10.05
C LEU A 96 7.98 17.98 10.61
N ARG A 97 8.18 19.28 10.90
CA ARG A 97 7.10 20.15 11.37
C ARG A 97 6.59 20.99 10.23
N ILE A 98 5.27 20.95 10.04
CA ILE A 98 4.60 21.74 9.00
C ILE A 98 3.35 22.42 9.55
N ASP A 99 3.00 23.55 8.93
CA ASP A 99 1.72 24.19 9.11
C ASP A 99 0.82 23.86 7.91
N VAL A 100 -0.39 23.43 8.18
CA VAL A 100 -1.37 23.07 7.16
C VAL A 100 -2.67 23.80 7.44
N ASP A 101 -2.97 24.81 6.65
CA ASP A 101 -4.12 25.69 6.79
C ASP A 101 -4.18 26.27 8.23
N ASP A 102 -5.24 25.96 8.97
CA ASP A 102 -5.47 26.39 10.37
C ASP A 102 -4.75 25.50 11.42
N VAL A 103 -4.23 24.33 11.02
CA VAL A 103 -3.55 23.39 11.92
C VAL A 103 -2.06 23.67 11.95
N LYS A 104 -1.56 24.11 13.11
CA LYS A 104 -0.16 24.49 13.29
C LYS A 104 0.67 23.39 13.91
N ASP A 105 1.97 23.39 13.60
CA ASP A 105 2.98 22.52 14.18
C ASP A 105 2.61 21.03 14.08
N VAL A 106 2.23 20.59 12.88
CA VAL A 106 1.86 19.19 12.60
C VAL A 106 3.11 18.34 12.51
N PRO A 107 3.27 17.29 13.33
CA PRO A 107 4.38 16.35 13.19
C PRO A 107 4.11 15.40 12.02
N VAL A 108 5.05 15.33 11.10
CA VAL A 108 5.00 14.43 9.94
C VAL A 108 6.27 13.60 9.91
N ASN A 109 6.13 12.30 9.72
CA ASN A 109 7.25 11.43 9.43
C ASN A 109 7.19 11.00 7.97
N LEU A 110 8.31 11.02 7.28
CA LEU A 110 8.41 10.64 5.87
C LEU A 110 9.14 9.31 5.76
N ALA A 111 8.51 8.35 5.11
CA ALA A 111 9.09 7.03 4.90
C ALA A 111 8.69 6.47 3.53
N TYR A 112 9.57 5.62 3.00
CA TYR A 112 9.36 4.87 1.75
C TYR A 112 9.06 3.41 2.07
N GLY A 113 8.04 2.86 1.39
CA GLY A 113 7.68 1.45 1.45
C GLY A 113 7.24 0.89 0.10
N GLY A 114 7.88 1.40 -0.99
CA GLY A 114 7.46 1.20 -2.38
C GLY A 114 6.79 2.45 -2.98
N ASN A 115 6.30 3.32 -2.11
CA ASN A 115 5.86 4.69 -2.38
C ASN A 115 6.30 5.57 -1.22
N VAL A 116 6.33 6.89 -1.42
CA VAL A 116 6.66 7.85 -0.36
C VAL A 116 5.41 8.24 0.41
N PHE A 117 5.44 8.06 1.72
CA PHE A 117 4.34 8.37 2.63
C PHE A 117 4.68 9.51 3.58
N ALA A 118 3.71 10.45 3.74
CA ALA A 118 3.65 11.36 4.86
C ALA A 118 2.78 10.74 5.96
N ILE A 119 3.38 10.34 7.07
CA ILE A 119 2.72 9.65 8.19
C ILE A 119 2.29 10.69 9.22
N VAL A 120 0.98 10.86 9.42
CA VAL A 120 0.40 11.92 10.26
C VAL A 120 -0.64 11.40 11.25
N PRO A 121 -0.67 11.94 12.48
CA PRO A 121 -1.69 11.59 13.46
C PRO A 121 -3.02 12.32 13.16
N ALA A 122 -4.11 11.56 12.96
CA ALA A 122 -5.43 12.10 12.66
C ALA A 122 -5.96 13.03 13.79
N ALA A 123 -5.59 12.74 15.02
CA ALA A 123 -5.99 13.52 16.19
C ALA A 123 -5.54 15.00 16.12
N ARG A 124 -4.41 15.31 15.47
CA ARG A 124 -3.94 16.70 15.30
C ARG A 124 -4.89 17.55 14.47
N PHE A 125 -5.69 16.93 13.63
CA PHE A 125 -6.69 17.58 12.78
C PHE A 125 -8.12 17.45 13.31
N GLY A 126 -8.30 16.88 14.52
CA GLY A 126 -9.63 16.56 15.05
C GLY A 126 -10.39 15.58 14.16
N ILE A 127 -9.67 14.67 13.52
CA ILE A 127 -10.19 13.65 12.59
C ILE A 127 -10.19 12.29 13.29
N LYS A 128 -11.26 11.52 13.05
CA LYS A 128 -11.33 10.09 13.32
C LYS A 128 -11.30 9.31 12.01
N ILE A 129 -10.65 8.16 11.98
CA ILE A 129 -10.61 7.32 10.78
C ILE A 129 -11.92 6.54 10.67
N GLN A 130 -12.89 7.18 10.04
CA GLN A 130 -14.22 6.64 9.74
C GLN A 130 -14.86 7.36 8.54
N PRO A 131 -15.85 6.76 7.87
CA PRO A 131 -16.40 7.28 6.61
C PRO A 131 -16.86 8.75 6.65
N SER A 132 -17.41 9.22 7.78
CA SER A 132 -17.90 10.60 7.93
C SER A 132 -16.80 11.67 7.88
N TYR A 133 -15.52 11.29 8.00
CA TYR A 133 -14.39 12.22 7.92
C TYR A 133 -13.66 12.20 6.58
N MET A 134 -14.12 11.40 5.60
CA MET A 134 -13.37 11.18 4.36
C MET A 134 -13.10 12.44 3.55
N GLU A 135 -14.06 13.36 3.45
CA GLU A 135 -13.86 14.62 2.73
C GLU A 135 -12.78 15.50 3.40
N ARG A 136 -12.73 15.52 4.74
CA ARG A 136 -11.68 16.23 5.48
C ARG A 136 -10.31 15.55 5.30
N ILE A 137 -10.27 14.21 5.32
CA ILE A 137 -9.06 13.44 5.06
C ILE A 137 -8.52 13.75 3.66
N LYS A 138 -9.37 13.77 2.63
CA LYS A 138 -8.97 14.13 1.26
C LYS A 138 -8.42 15.56 1.20
N HIS A 139 -9.17 16.52 1.73
CA HIS A 139 -8.76 17.93 1.74
C HIS A 139 -7.38 18.10 2.37
N TYR A 140 -7.19 17.66 3.61
CA TYR A 140 -5.91 17.81 4.29
C TYR A 140 -4.80 16.96 3.67
N SER A 141 -5.12 15.82 3.03
CA SER A 141 -4.11 15.05 2.30
C SER A 141 -3.54 15.84 1.12
N ALA A 142 -4.40 16.50 0.34
CA ALA A 142 -3.95 17.38 -0.74
C ALA A 142 -3.05 18.50 -0.21
N ARG A 143 -3.50 19.19 0.85
CA ARG A 143 -2.76 20.31 1.45
C ARG A 143 -1.41 19.88 2.04
N ILE A 144 -1.36 18.75 2.77
CA ILE A 144 -0.10 18.20 3.33
C ILE A 144 0.90 17.91 2.21
N ARG A 145 0.44 17.30 1.11
CA ARG A 145 1.30 16.99 -0.04
C ARG A 145 1.85 18.26 -0.69
N GLU A 146 1.02 19.29 -0.86
CA GLU A 146 1.44 20.59 -1.41
C GLU A 146 2.50 21.25 -0.53
N VAL A 147 2.26 21.36 0.78
CA VAL A 147 3.21 21.96 1.74
C VAL A 147 4.55 21.23 1.78
N ILE A 148 4.52 19.89 1.68
CA ILE A 148 5.76 19.09 1.65
C ILE A 148 6.46 19.22 0.29
N ALA A 149 5.72 19.33 -0.81
CA ALA A 149 6.28 19.55 -2.15
C ALA A 149 7.04 20.88 -2.25
N GLU A 150 6.59 21.93 -1.55
CA GLU A 150 7.32 23.22 -1.45
C GLU A 150 8.72 23.07 -0.80
N LYS A 151 8.91 21.99 0.00
CA LYS A 151 10.21 21.63 0.58
C LYS A 151 11.07 20.73 -0.34
N GLY A 152 10.63 20.48 -1.57
CA GLY A 152 11.35 19.66 -2.55
C GLY A 152 11.14 18.15 -2.39
N ILE A 153 10.16 17.70 -1.59
CA ILE A 153 9.90 16.28 -1.37
C ILE A 153 8.56 15.88 -2.01
N ALA A 154 8.60 14.94 -2.96
CA ALA A 154 7.41 14.40 -3.57
C ALA A 154 6.80 13.29 -2.69
N VAL A 155 5.62 13.53 -2.16
CA VAL A 155 4.84 12.56 -1.38
C VAL A 155 3.76 11.95 -2.26
N THR A 156 3.73 10.62 -2.33
CA THR A 156 2.70 9.89 -3.10
C THR A 156 1.37 9.88 -2.35
N LEU A 157 1.39 9.52 -1.08
CA LEU A 157 0.19 9.34 -0.25
C LEU A 157 0.40 9.89 1.16
N VAL A 158 -0.66 10.37 1.77
CA VAL A 158 -0.70 10.66 3.21
C VAL A 158 -1.25 9.45 3.94
N GLN A 159 -0.50 8.94 4.90
CA GLN A 159 -0.90 7.89 5.81
C GLN A 159 -1.42 8.50 7.11
N TRP A 160 -2.71 8.47 7.28
CA TRP A 160 -3.38 8.88 8.51
C TRP A 160 -3.45 7.73 9.49
N TYR A 161 -3.11 7.96 10.76
CA TYR A 161 -3.24 6.95 11.81
C TYR A 161 -4.02 7.47 13.01
N ASP A 162 -4.73 6.55 13.68
CA ASP A 162 -5.59 6.80 14.85
C ASP A 162 -5.56 5.56 15.76
N GLU A 163 -6.18 5.66 16.93
CA GLU A 163 -6.41 4.53 17.83
C GLU A 163 -7.22 3.43 17.10
N PRO A 164 -6.88 2.16 17.29
CA PRO A 164 -7.59 1.05 16.66
C PRO A 164 -8.97 0.85 17.28
N LYS A 165 -9.89 0.24 16.53
CA LYS A 165 -11.16 -0.25 17.04
C LYS A 165 -11.02 -1.63 17.69
N SER A 166 -10.25 -2.50 17.05
CA SER A 166 -9.95 -3.84 17.55
C SER A 166 -8.91 -3.77 18.66
N LYS A 167 -9.10 -4.56 19.71
CA LYS A 167 -8.10 -4.75 20.76
C LYS A 167 -6.89 -5.57 20.30
N GLU A 168 -6.99 -6.21 19.14
CA GLU A 168 -5.94 -7.01 18.54
C GLU A 168 -5.09 -6.21 17.55
N ALA A 169 -5.47 -4.96 17.27
CA ALA A 169 -4.74 -4.08 16.36
C ALA A 169 -3.91 -3.04 17.13
N ASP A 170 -2.76 -2.69 16.56
CA ASP A 170 -1.84 -1.71 17.14
C ASP A 170 -2.23 -0.28 16.75
N LEU A 171 -2.63 -0.07 15.50
CA LEU A 171 -3.10 1.24 14.99
C LEU A 171 -4.17 1.05 13.91
N ARG A 172 -5.03 2.06 13.79
CA ARG A 172 -5.95 2.21 12.67
C ARG A 172 -5.38 3.16 11.64
N VAL A 173 -5.62 2.88 10.35
CA VAL A 173 -5.01 3.60 9.24
C VAL A 173 -5.98 3.83 8.08
N VAL A 174 -5.77 4.93 7.36
CA VAL A 174 -6.28 5.16 6.01
C VAL A 174 -5.25 5.93 5.19
N HIS A 175 -5.17 5.63 3.90
CA HIS A 175 -4.30 6.32 2.95
C HIS A 175 -5.11 7.18 1.99
N SER A 176 -4.62 8.37 1.67
CA SER A 176 -5.25 9.26 0.71
C SER A 176 -4.20 10.09 -0.04
N SER A 177 -4.42 10.24 -1.34
CA SER A 177 -3.66 11.19 -2.19
C SER A 177 -4.26 12.61 -2.16
N GLY A 178 -5.46 12.75 -1.61
CA GLY A 178 -6.24 13.99 -1.66
C GLY A 178 -7.30 14.00 -2.77
N TYR A 179 -7.27 13.04 -3.68
CA TYR A 179 -8.27 12.83 -4.73
C TYR A 179 -8.68 11.36 -4.81
N GLY A 180 -9.72 11.08 -5.59
CA GLY A 180 -10.24 9.72 -5.72
C GLY A 180 -10.84 9.18 -4.42
N SER A 181 -10.95 7.87 -4.34
CA SER A 181 -11.39 7.16 -3.15
C SER A 181 -10.20 6.81 -2.25
N PRO A 182 -10.29 7.03 -0.93
CA PRO A 182 -9.28 6.53 0.00
C PRO A 182 -9.14 5.01 -0.07
N ASP A 183 -7.95 4.50 0.23
CA ASP A 183 -7.70 3.06 0.28
C ASP A 183 -8.56 2.40 1.38
N ARG A 184 -9.29 1.36 1.01
CA ARG A 184 -10.11 0.58 1.95
C ARG A 184 -9.26 -0.40 2.76
N SER A 185 -8.14 -0.83 2.21
CA SER A 185 -7.18 -1.70 2.89
C SER A 185 -6.29 -0.91 3.85
N PRO A 186 -5.59 -1.57 4.78
CA PRO A 186 -4.55 -0.93 5.57
C PRO A 186 -3.35 -0.42 4.75
N GLY A 187 -3.31 -0.72 3.44
CA GLY A 187 -2.23 -0.36 2.52
C GLY A 187 -0.94 -1.15 2.76
N GLY A 188 -0.52 -1.96 1.79
CA GLY A 188 0.68 -2.78 1.94
C GLY A 188 1.97 -1.95 1.99
N THR A 189 2.16 -1.06 1.00
CA THR A 189 3.31 -0.15 0.93
C THR A 189 3.35 0.83 2.12
N GLY A 190 2.18 1.33 2.54
CA GLY A 190 2.07 2.19 3.71
C GLY A 190 2.37 1.45 5.02
N THR A 191 1.93 0.20 5.17
CA THR A 191 2.29 -0.64 6.32
C THR A 191 3.79 -0.93 6.33
N SER A 192 4.41 -1.21 5.16
CA SER A 192 5.87 -1.36 5.04
C SER A 192 6.63 -0.10 5.51
N ALA A 193 6.20 1.08 5.04
CA ALA A 193 6.77 2.36 5.48
C ALA A 193 6.61 2.57 6.99
N LYS A 194 5.44 2.22 7.55
CA LYS A 194 5.15 2.37 8.98
C LYS A 194 6.01 1.47 9.86
N VAL A 195 6.11 0.17 9.55
CA VAL A 195 6.91 -0.76 10.35
C VAL A 195 8.41 -0.45 10.25
N ALA A 196 8.90 0.00 9.08
CA ALA A 196 10.26 0.48 8.92
C ALA A 196 10.53 1.70 9.81
N TRP A 197 9.62 2.68 9.81
CA TRP A 197 9.72 3.85 10.67
C TRP A 197 9.68 3.49 12.17
N LEU A 198 8.78 2.58 12.57
CA LEU A 198 8.70 2.12 13.96
C LEU A 198 9.99 1.43 14.39
N CYS A 199 10.52 0.54 13.56
CA CYS A 199 11.77 -0.17 13.81
C CYS A 199 12.97 0.79 13.90
N ALA A 200 13.08 1.75 12.95
CA ALA A 200 14.12 2.78 12.96
C ALA A 200 14.14 3.61 14.23
N ASN A 201 13.00 3.79 14.88
CA ASN A 201 12.85 4.57 16.11
C ASN A 201 12.78 3.70 17.37
N GLY A 202 13.14 2.41 17.28
CA GLY A 202 13.16 1.49 18.42
C GLY A 202 11.79 1.17 19.03
N LYS A 203 10.71 1.39 18.26
CA LYS A 203 9.30 1.18 18.69
C LYS A 203 8.72 -0.15 18.23
N LEU A 204 9.44 -0.89 17.40
CA LEU A 204 9.10 -2.23 16.91
C LEU A 204 10.39 -3.03 16.76
N ALA A 205 10.43 -4.25 17.25
CA ALA A 205 11.58 -5.13 17.09
C ALA A 205 11.56 -5.86 15.72
N ILE A 206 12.72 -6.40 15.33
CA ILE A 206 12.78 -7.32 14.20
C ILE A 206 11.98 -8.58 14.56
N ASP A 207 11.25 -9.12 13.59
CA ASP A 207 10.32 -10.26 13.71
C ASP A 207 9.10 -10.01 14.60
N GLU A 208 8.93 -8.82 15.16
CA GLU A 208 7.73 -8.44 15.90
C GLU A 208 6.59 -8.12 14.91
N PRO A 209 5.41 -8.78 15.04
CA PRO A 209 4.26 -8.46 14.22
C PRO A 209 3.61 -7.15 14.65
N PHE A 210 3.23 -6.34 13.66
CA PHE A 210 2.46 -5.11 13.83
C PHE A 210 1.14 -5.24 13.09
N VAL A 211 0.02 -5.13 13.81
CA VAL A 211 -1.33 -5.28 13.27
C VAL A 211 -1.91 -3.92 12.90
N HIS A 212 -2.04 -3.67 11.61
CA HIS A 212 -2.51 -2.42 11.04
C HIS A 212 -3.96 -2.57 10.57
N GLU A 213 -4.92 -1.98 11.29
CA GLU A 213 -6.35 -2.07 11.01
C GLU A 213 -6.75 -1.02 9.96
N GLY A 214 -7.42 -1.43 8.88
CA GLY A 214 -7.94 -0.51 7.86
C GLY A 214 -9.28 0.11 8.24
N ILE A 215 -9.73 1.06 7.44
CA ILE A 215 -11.02 1.76 7.66
C ILE A 215 -12.24 0.83 7.61
N VAL A 216 -12.12 -0.32 6.94
CA VAL A 216 -13.16 -1.35 6.86
C VAL A 216 -12.99 -2.47 7.91
N ASP A 217 -12.21 -2.21 8.96
CA ASP A 217 -11.95 -3.10 10.10
C ASP A 217 -11.18 -4.40 9.71
N ALA A 218 -10.63 -4.48 8.50
CA ALA A 218 -9.79 -5.59 8.06
C ALA A 218 -8.30 -5.26 8.31
N PRO A 219 -7.52 -6.18 8.93
CA PRO A 219 -6.13 -5.93 9.26
C PRO A 219 -5.16 -6.40 8.16
N PHE A 220 -3.99 -5.74 8.10
CA PHE A 220 -2.76 -6.31 7.59
C PHE A 220 -1.78 -6.53 8.73
N ILE A 221 -0.89 -7.50 8.58
CA ILE A 221 0.19 -7.75 9.52
C ILE A 221 1.49 -7.37 8.82
N GLY A 222 2.19 -6.38 9.38
CA GLY A 222 3.51 -5.96 8.95
C GLY A 222 4.61 -6.51 9.85
N VAL A 223 5.74 -6.93 9.28
CA VAL A 223 6.91 -7.43 10.01
C VAL A 223 8.17 -6.90 9.36
N VAL A 224 9.13 -6.44 10.15
CA VAL A 224 10.51 -6.19 9.69
C VAL A 224 11.31 -7.47 9.84
N LYS A 225 11.80 -8.04 8.74
CA LYS A 225 12.56 -9.30 8.72
C LYS A 225 14.06 -9.12 8.83
N GLY A 226 14.55 -7.91 8.66
CA GLY A 226 15.96 -7.60 8.73
C GLY A 226 16.24 -6.15 8.39
N VAL A 227 17.48 -5.76 8.58
CA VAL A 227 18.00 -4.42 8.32
C VAL A 227 19.30 -4.57 7.55
N GLU A 228 19.51 -3.75 6.55
CA GLU A 228 20.75 -3.72 5.77
C GLU A 228 21.18 -2.28 5.47
N GLU A 229 22.48 -2.07 5.33
CA GLU A 229 23.02 -0.82 4.84
C GLU A 229 23.18 -0.89 3.32
N LYS A 230 22.52 0.00 2.59
CA LYS A 230 22.56 0.04 1.14
C LYS A 230 22.58 1.45 0.62
N ASN A 231 23.50 1.76 -0.28
CA ASN A 231 23.65 3.09 -0.87
C ASN A 231 23.79 4.22 0.17
N GLY A 232 24.43 3.95 1.30
CA GLY A 232 24.67 4.93 2.38
C GLY A 232 23.44 5.23 3.24
N ARG A 233 22.42 4.37 3.21
CA ARG A 233 21.24 4.48 4.07
C ARG A 233 20.86 3.13 4.66
N THR A 234 20.17 3.16 5.79
CA THR A 234 19.60 1.98 6.43
C THR A 234 18.29 1.61 5.75
N GLU A 235 18.19 0.39 5.22
CA GLU A 235 17.01 -0.17 4.60
C GLU A 235 16.45 -1.33 5.41
N TYR A 236 15.13 -1.43 5.45
CA TYR A 236 14.36 -2.42 6.23
C TYR A 236 13.69 -3.41 5.29
N LEU A 237 13.94 -4.69 5.49
CA LEU A 237 13.32 -5.79 4.75
C LEU A 237 11.94 -6.05 5.36
N THR A 238 10.87 -5.68 4.67
CA THR A 238 9.51 -5.75 5.21
C THR A 238 8.68 -6.83 4.54
N GLU A 239 7.89 -7.53 5.34
CA GLU A 239 6.85 -8.47 4.90
C GLU A 239 5.49 -8.00 5.36
N ILE A 240 4.50 -8.06 4.45
CA ILE A 240 3.12 -7.68 4.73
C ILE A 240 2.21 -8.85 4.41
N THR A 241 1.39 -9.25 5.36
CA THR A 241 0.41 -10.32 5.21
C THR A 241 -1.00 -9.77 5.25
N GLY A 242 -1.82 -10.17 4.29
CA GLY A 242 -3.23 -9.81 4.20
C GLY A 242 -4.05 -10.89 3.53
N GLN A 243 -5.34 -10.66 3.39
CA GLN A 243 -6.28 -11.59 2.78
C GLN A 243 -6.90 -10.98 1.52
N ALA A 244 -7.12 -11.82 0.52
CA ALA A 244 -7.89 -11.51 -0.67
C ALA A 244 -8.81 -12.67 -1.04
N ARG A 245 -9.82 -12.38 -1.85
CA ARG A 245 -10.78 -13.39 -2.35
C ARG A 245 -11.12 -13.09 -3.80
N ILE A 246 -11.29 -14.12 -4.61
CA ILE A 246 -11.86 -14.00 -5.94
C ILE A 246 -13.35 -13.67 -5.78
N THR A 247 -13.78 -12.56 -6.36
CA THR A 247 -15.18 -12.11 -6.34
C THR A 247 -15.89 -12.31 -7.66
N GLY A 248 -15.14 -12.60 -8.73
CA GLY A 248 -15.71 -12.84 -10.05
C GLY A 248 -14.67 -12.99 -11.14
N PHE A 249 -15.11 -13.44 -12.30
CA PHE A 249 -14.37 -13.48 -13.55
C PHE A 249 -15.16 -12.69 -14.59
N HIS A 250 -14.49 -11.78 -15.30
CA HIS A 250 -15.10 -10.87 -16.25
C HIS A 250 -14.36 -10.92 -17.60
N LYS A 251 -15.11 -10.79 -18.69
CA LYS A 251 -14.56 -10.60 -20.04
C LYS A 251 -15.02 -9.25 -20.54
N PHE A 252 -14.09 -8.34 -20.74
CA PHE A 252 -14.34 -7.04 -21.36
C PHE A 252 -14.12 -7.15 -22.86
N VAL A 253 -14.99 -6.50 -23.63
CA VAL A 253 -14.94 -6.51 -25.10
C VAL A 253 -14.92 -5.07 -25.57
N PHE A 254 -13.97 -4.76 -26.46
CA PHE A 254 -13.88 -3.48 -27.15
C PHE A 254 -14.30 -3.73 -28.61
N ALA A 255 -15.42 -3.17 -29.02
CA ALA A 255 -15.92 -3.29 -30.39
C ALA A 255 -15.47 -2.08 -31.24
N ASP A 256 -15.03 -2.33 -32.48
CA ASP A 256 -14.53 -1.25 -33.35
C ASP A 256 -15.60 -0.21 -33.71
N ASN A 257 -16.86 -0.59 -33.64
CA ASN A 257 -18.02 0.27 -33.91
C ASN A 257 -18.66 0.85 -32.64
N ASP A 258 -17.98 0.80 -31.49
CA ASP A 258 -18.43 1.42 -30.24
C ASP A 258 -17.72 2.76 -30.06
N ASP A 259 -18.47 3.84 -30.25
CA ASP A 259 -17.93 5.21 -30.11
C ASP A 259 -17.51 5.53 -28.66
N LEU A 260 -17.98 4.74 -27.67
CA LEU A 260 -17.65 4.89 -26.24
C LEU A 260 -16.64 3.86 -25.74
N ARG A 261 -16.00 3.08 -26.60
CA ARG A 261 -15.08 2.00 -26.25
C ARG A 261 -13.88 2.44 -25.40
N GLU A 262 -13.50 3.70 -25.49
CA GLU A 262 -12.40 4.29 -24.72
C GLU A 262 -12.88 4.94 -23.42
N GLY A 263 -14.17 4.85 -23.12
CA GLY A 263 -14.79 5.46 -21.96
C GLY A 263 -15.10 6.95 -22.16
N PHE A 264 -15.64 7.55 -21.13
CA PHE A 264 -15.93 9.00 -21.09
C PHE A 264 -15.89 9.47 -19.65
N TYR A 265 -15.60 10.75 -19.49
CA TYR A 265 -15.63 11.43 -18.19
C TYR A 265 -16.74 12.47 -18.18
N PHE A 266 -17.34 12.65 -17.02
CA PHE A 266 -18.14 13.82 -16.71
C PHE A 266 -17.24 14.80 -15.96
N ASP A 267 -16.98 15.95 -16.55
CA ASP A 267 -16.24 17.05 -15.92
C ASP A 267 -17.03 17.70 -14.78
#